data_cbcff66d9f0021c47045ed4724e7fbcf
#
_entry.id   cbcff66d9f0021c47045ed4724e7fbcf
#
_cell.length_a   1.000
_cell.length_b   1.000
_cell.length_c   1.000
_cell.angle_alpha   90.00
_cell.angle_beta   90.00
_cell.angle_gamma   90.00
#
_symmetry.space_group_name_H-M   'P 1'
#
loop_
_entity.id
_entity.type
_entity.pdbx_description
1 polymer ?
#
loop_
_entity_poly.entity_id
_entity_poly.type
_entity_poly.pdbx_seq_one_letter_code
_entity_poly.pdbx_strand_id
1 'polypeptide(L)'
;MVLFGALMGLVTPFNQSLMIAFCCINASFFGWAQYESIAFTQLGVPQQDLGFSGGLAGMARYAGGSLAQAIYTTILTNTQTTRAAATVPAAAVRAGMSLENAQALLAALPLGAAAIAEVPGTTAEALGAASLAFQWSYAHALKVVALSSLSFGIVGLLCIFYCEDLTPKMTDKVEVFLENDVYADKNEFH
;
A
#
# COMPACT_ATOMS: atom_id res chain seq x y z
N MET A 1 3.50 10.83 2.59
CA MET A 1 3.06 9.43 2.54
C MET A 1 1.79 9.18 3.37
N VAL A 2 1.77 9.34 4.69
CA VAL A 2 0.60 9.07 5.56
C VAL A 2 -0.66 9.81 5.11
N LEU A 3 -0.56 11.12 4.80
CA LEU A 3 -1.67 11.93 4.31
C LEU A 3 -2.26 11.38 3.00
N PHE A 4 -1.43 11.12 2.00
CA PHE A 4 -1.90 10.60 0.71
C PHE A 4 -2.42 9.17 0.80
N GLY A 5 -1.86 8.35 1.68
CA GLY A 5 -2.41 7.04 2.02
C GLY A 5 -3.83 7.13 2.59
N ALA A 6 -4.06 8.08 3.50
CA ALA A 6 -5.39 8.33 4.05
C ALA A 6 -6.39 8.89 3.01
N LEU A 7 -5.92 9.78 2.12
CA LEU A 7 -6.74 10.35 1.04
C LEU A 7 -7.19 9.29 0.03
N MET A 8 -6.48 8.16 -0.10
CA MET A 8 -6.97 7.01 -0.89
C MET A 8 -8.28 6.42 -0.35
N GLY A 9 -8.64 6.70 0.89
CA GLY A 9 -9.96 6.38 1.46
C GLY A 9 -11.14 7.14 0.84
N LEU A 10 -10.88 8.17 0.01
CA LEU A 10 -11.91 8.88 -0.77
C LEU A 10 -12.26 8.18 -2.08
N VAL A 11 -11.81 6.96 -2.28
CA VAL A 11 -12.03 6.18 -3.51
C VAL A 11 -13.52 5.96 -3.76
N THR A 12 -13.91 6.19 -5.02
CA THR A 12 -15.24 5.89 -5.56
C THR A 12 -15.07 5.28 -6.95
N PRO A 13 -16.07 4.57 -7.49
CA PRO A 13 -16.00 4.03 -8.86
C PRO A 13 -15.81 5.10 -9.95
N PHE A 14 -16.08 6.38 -9.63
CA PHE A 14 -16.11 7.46 -10.61
C PHE A 14 -14.89 8.41 -10.54
N ASN A 15 -14.01 8.27 -9.54
CA ASN A 15 -12.85 9.17 -9.36
C ASN A 15 -11.50 8.50 -9.63
N GLN A 16 -11.45 7.56 -10.56
CA GLN A 16 -10.28 6.76 -10.87
C GLN A 16 -9.02 7.61 -11.14
N SER A 17 -9.13 8.65 -11.97
CA SER A 17 -7.98 9.52 -12.31
C SER A 17 -7.38 10.22 -11.10
N LEU A 18 -8.22 10.69 -10.17
CA LEU A 18 -7.78 11.30 -8.91
C LEU A 18 -7.05 10.28 -8.03
N MET A 19 -7.58 9.06 -7.96
CA MET A 19 -6.95 7.99 -7.16
C MET A 19 -5.62 7.56 -7.75
N ILE A 20 -5.48 7.50 -9.07
CA ILE A 20 -4.20 7.23 -9.73
C ILE A 20 -3.18 8.31 -9.36
N ALA A 21 -3.55 9.59 -9.42
CA ALA A 21 -2.68 10.69 -9.02
C ALA A 21 -2.22 10.56 -7.55
N PHE A 22 -3.13 10.28 -6.62
CA PHE A 22 -2.77 10.07 -5.21
C PHE A 22 -1.87 8.86 -5.02
N CYS A 23 -2.09 7.77 -5.77
CA CYS A 23 -1.25 6.58 -5.75
C CYS A 23 0.18 6.90 -6.22
N CYS A 24 0.33 7.63 -7.34
CA CYS A 24 1.64 8.05 -7.86
C CYS A 24 2.39 8.94 -6.87
N ILE A 25 1.72 9.93 -6.29
CA ILE A 25 2.31 10.81 -5.29
C ILE A 25 2.73 10.01 -4.05
N ASN A 26 1.85 9.14 -3.55
CA ASN A 26 2.15 8.30 -2.39
C ASN A 26 3.33 7.36 -2.65
N ALA A 27 3.42 6.75 -3.83
CA ALA A 27 4.52 5.88 -4.23
C ALA A 27 5.85 6.64 -4.31
N SER A 28 5.84 7.88 -4.81
CA SER A 28 7.03 8.75 -4.86
C SER A 28 7.56 9.05 -3.45
N PHE A 29 6.69 9.44 -2.53
CA PHE A 29 7.08 9.66 -1.14
C PHE A 29 7.53 8.38 -0.43
N PHE A 30 6.93 7.25 -0.77
CA PHE A 30 7.36 5.96 -0.24
C PHE A 30 8.77 5.60 -0.69
N GLY A 31 9.07 5.77 -1.99
CA GLY A 31 10.41 5.54 -2.54
C GLY A 31 11.45 6.44 -1.86
N TRP A 32 11.16 7.74 -1.74
CA TRP A 32 12.03 8.69 -1.06
C TRP A 32 12.33 8.27 0.38
N ALA A 33 11.29 8.05 1.18
CA ALA A 33 11.44 7.66 2.58
C ALA A 33 12.24 6.36 2.77
N GLN A 34 12.15 5.43 1.81
CA GLN A 34 12.95 4.20 1.83
C GLN A 34 14.45 4.46 1.70
N TYR A 35 14.84 5.29 0.74
CA TYR A 35 16.25 5.60 0.52
C TYR A 35 16.83 6.38 1.69
N GLU A 36 16.11 7.36 2.21
CA GLU A 36 16.54 8.11 3.39
C GLU A 36 16.70 7.21 4.62
N SER A 37 15.76 6.30 4.87
CA SER A 37 15.85 5.40 6.03
C SER A 37 17.09 4.50 5.98
N ILE A 38 17.49 4.04 4.80
CA ILE A 38 18.71 3.25 4.62
C ILE A 38 19.94 4.13 4.89
N ALA A 39 19.98 5.34 4.31
CA ALA A 39 21.10 6.26 4.51
C ALA A 39 21.27 6.63 6.00
N PHE A 40 20.20 6.98 6.69
CA PHE A 40 20.24 7.29 8.13
C PHE A 40 20.70 6.09 8.98
N THR A 41 20.27 4.88 8.63
CA THR A 41 20.71 3.67 9.34
C THR A 41 22.22 3.45 9.19
N GLN A 42 22.76 3.74 8.01
CA GLN A 42 24.20 3.61 7.74
C GLN A 42 25.03 4.70 8.40
N LEU A 43 24.54 5.95 8.39
CA LEU A 43 25.23 7.06 9.05
C LEU A 43 25.29 6.96 10.59
N GLY A 44 24.36 6.17 11.16
CA GLY A 44 24.27 5.97 12.62
C GLY A 44 25.32 5.02 13.21
N VAL A 45 26.09 4.29 12.38
CA VAL A 45 27.00 3.23 12.83
C VAL A 45 28.42 3.39 12.26
N PRO A 46 29.44 2.84 12.95
CA PRO A 46 30.82 2.81 12.44
C PRO A 46 30.93 2.00 11.15
N GLN A 47 31.94 2.30 10.35
CA GLN A 47 32.21 1.67 9.05
C GLN A 47 32.24 0.12 9.11
N GLN A 48 32.82 -0.44 10.15
CA GLN A 48 32.92 -1.89 10.36
C GLN A 48 31.57 -2.58 10.56
N ASP A 49 30.55 -1.84 11.02
CA ASP A 49 29.21 -2.36 11.33
C ASP A 49 28.17 -2.07 10.23
N LEU A 50 28.56 -1.42 9.13
CA LEU A 50 27.64 -1.05 8.04
C LEU A 50 26.89 -2.24 7.46
N GLY A 51 27.56 -3.36 7.27
CA GLY A 51 26.95 -4.58 6.75
C GLY A 51 25.89 -5.16 7.69
N PHE A 52 26.18 -5.18 8.98
CA PHE A 52 25.24 -5.63 10.01
C PHE A 52 24.02 -4.68 10.12
N SER A 53 24.27 -3.39 10.17
CA SER A 53 23.23 -2.37 10.23
C SER A 53 22.30 -2.40 9.02
N GLY A 54 22.87 -2.49 7.81
CA GLY A 54 22.08 -2.62 6.58
C GLY A 54 21.25 -3.89 6.53
N GLY A 55 21.81 -5.01 7.00
CA GLY A 55 21.09 -6.29 7.10
C GLY A 55 19.92 -6.20 8.09
N LEU A 56 20.13 -5.62 9.27
CA LEU A 56 19.10 -5.45 10.28
C LEU A 56 17.95 -4.53 9.79
N ALA A 57 18.31 -3.41 9.15
CA ALA A 57 17.33 -2.51 8.54
C ALA A 57 16.51 -3.20 7.45
N GLY A 58 17.16 -4.01 6.62
CA GLY A 58 16.49 -4.82 5.61
C GLY A 58 15.50 -5.82 6.22
N MET A 59 15.92 -6.57 7.23
CA MET A 59 15.04 -7.53 7.92
C MET A 59 13.84 -6.84 8.58
N ALA A 60 14.05 -5.74 9.30
CA ALA A 60 12.98 -4.98 9.94
C ALA A 60 11.94 -4.48 8.91
N ARG A 61 12.42 -3.98 7.76
CA ARG A 61 11.58 -3.52 6.66
C ARG A 61 10.72 -4.64 6.06
N TYR A 62 11.33 -5.79 5.75
CA TYR A 62 10.59 -6.92 5.18
C TYR A 62 9.62 -7.55 6.18
N ALA A 63 10.01 -7.66 7.44
CA ALA A 63 9.12 -8.13 8.50
C ALA A 63 7.90 -7.21 8.66
N GLY A 64 8.12 -5.91 8.75
CA GLY A 64 7.04 -4.92 8.82
C GLY A 64 6.14 -4.93 7.58
N GLY A 65 6.73 -5.04 6.39
CA GLY A 65 6.02 -5.15 5.12
C GLY A 65 5.13 -6.38 5.04
N SER A 66 5.64 -7.54 5.44
CA SER A 66 4.89 -8.81 5.45
C SER A 66 3.71 -8.76 6.42
N LEU A 67 3.92 -8.19 7.61
CA LEU A 67 2.85 -8.02 8.59
C LEU A 67 1.76 -7.07 8.08
N ALA A 68 2.14 -5.93 7.54
CA ALA A 68 1.21 -4.96 6.97
C ALA A 68 0.42 -5.57 5.80
N GLN A 69 1.09 -6.29 4.90
CA GLN A 69 0.46 -7.00 3.79
C GLN A 69 -0.62 -7.99 4.27
N ALA A 70 -0.31 -8.82 5.26
CA ALA A 70 -1.25 -9.79 5.82
C ALA A 70 -2.49 -9.09 6.42
N ILE A 71 -2.28 -8.04 7.22
CA ILE A 71 -3.35 -7.28 7.86
C ILE A 71 -4.24 -6.61 6.80
N TYR A 72 -3.65 -5.86 5.86
CA TYR A 72 -4.43 -5.11 4.86
C TYR A 72 -5.17 -6.02 3.89
N THR A 73 -4.56 -7.14 3.48
CA THR A 73 -5.24 -8.13 2.63
C THR A 73 -6.43 -8.76 3.36
N THR A 74 -6.27 -9.09 4.64
CA THR A 74 -7.35 -9.66 5.45
C THR A 74 -8.50 -8.67 5.62
N ILE A 75 -8.21 -7.41 5.95
CA ILE A 75 -9.23 -6.36 6.09
C ILE A 75 -9.94 -6.14 4.74
N LEU A 76 -9.19 -6.03 3.65
CA LEU A 76 -9.73 -5.83 2.31
C LEU A 76 -10.68 -6.95 1.93
N THR A 77 -10.22 -8.20 2.01
CA THR A 77 -10.98 -9.37 1.60
C THR A 77 -12.24 -9.56 2.45
N ASN A 78 -12.12 -9.52 3.78
CA ASN A 78 -13.28 -9.69 4.66
C ASN A 78 -14.31 -8.58 4.47
N THR A 79 -13.88 -7.34 4.38
CA THR A 79 -14.80 -6.21 4.22
C THR A 79 -15.48 -6.24 2.86
N GLN A 80 -14.72 -6.52 1.78
CA GLN A 80 -15.23 -6.59 0.43
C GLN A 80 -16.22 -7.74 0.27
N THR A 81 -15.87 -8.97 0.69
CA THR A 81 -16.75 -10.14 0.55
C THR A 81 -18.04 -10.01 1.34
N THR A 82 -17.96 -9.53 2.60
CA THR A 82 -19.15 -9.30 3.42
C THR A 82 -20.07 -8.25 2.79
N ARG A 83 -19.49 -7.17 2.29
CA ARG A 83 -20.25 -6.09 1.66
C ARG A 83 -20.84 -6.52 0.33
N ALA A 84 -20.07 -7.19 -0.52
CA ALA A 84 -20.53 -7.70 -1.82
C ALA A 84 -21.66 -8.71 -1.67
N ALA A 85 -21.55 -9.63 -0.71
CA ALA A 85 -22.59 -10.61 -0.43
C ALA A 85 -23.94 -9.97 -0.05
N ALA A 86 -23.92 -8.82 0.59
CA ALA A 86 -25.15 -8.10 0.96
C ALA A 86 -25.68 -7.21 -0.19
N THR A 87 -24.79 -6.53 -0.92
CA THR A 87 -25.19 -5.46 -1.84
C THR A 87 -25.39 -5.92 -3.27
N VAL A 88 -24.58 -6.87 -3.76
CA VAL A 88 -24.64 -7.31 -5.17
C VAL A 88 -25.93 -8.09 -5.48
N PRO A 89 -26.33 -9.12 -4.70
CA PRO A 89 -27.58 -9.81 -4.97
C PRO A 89 -28.79 -8.88 -4.83
N ALA A 90 -28.77 -7.98 -3.84
CA ALA A 90 -29.85 -7.01 -3.67
C ALA A 90 -29.99 -6.05 -4.87
N ALA A 91 -28.87 -5.63 -5.48
CA ALA A 91 -28.89 -4.80 -6.69
C ALA A 91 -29.40 -5.57 -7.91
N ALA A 92 -28.95 -6.82 -8.11
CA ALA A 92 -29.40 -7.66 -9.21
C ALA A 92 -30.89 -8.01 -9.11
N VAL A 93 -31.40 -8.31 -7.92
CA VAL A 93 -32.81 -8.58 -7.69
C VAL A 93 -33.68 -7.34 -7.95
N ARG A 94 -33.24 -6.16 -7.58
CA ARG A 94 -33.95 -4.90 -7.91
C ARG A 94 -34.03 -4.66 -9.42
N ALA A 95 -33.05 -5.17 -10.18
CA ALA A 95 -33.06 -5.12 -11.64
C ALA A 95 -33.82 -6.28 -12.31
N GLY A 96 -34.62 -7.04 -11.53
CA GLY A 96 -35.53 -8.07 -12.03
C GLY A 96 -34.95 -9.49 -12.11
N MET A 97 -33.77 -9.75 -11.54
CA MET A 97 -33.16 -11.07 -11.48
C MET A 97 -33.72 -11.89 -10.30
N SER A 98 -33.82 -13.22 -10.45
CA SER A 98 -34.15 -14.10 -9.32
C SER A 98 -33.00 -14.10 -8.28
N LEU A 99 -33.34 -14.34 -7.01
CA LEU A 99 -32.32 -14.35 -5.93
C LEU A 99 -31.24 -15.42 -6.15
N GLU A 100 -31.60 -16.57 -6.66
CA GLU A 100 -30.69 -17.69 -6.97
C GLU A 100 -29.67 -17.27 -8.04
N ASN A 101 -30.15 -16.71 -9.15
CA ASN A 101 -29.27 -16.21 -10.22
C ASN A 101 -28.44 -15.02 -9.80
N ALA A 102 -28.95 -14.14 -8.93
CA ALA A 102 -28.21 -13.02 -8.38
C ALA A 102 -27.04 -13.47 -7.48
N GLN A 103 -27.20 -14.57 -6.74
CA GLN A 103 -26.11 -15.19 -5.97
C GLN A 103 -25.09 -15.87 -6.89
N ALA A 104 -25.53 -16.55 -7.94
CA ALA A 104 -24.65 -17.10 -8.96
C ALA A 104 -23.85 -16.00 -9.69
N LEU A 105 -24.50 -14.87 -9.99
CA LEU A 105 -23.84 -13.70 -10.58
C LEU A 105 -22.76 -13.11 -9.65
N LEU A 106 -23.01 -13.03 -8.35
CA LEU A 106 -21.99 -12.59 -7.37
C LEU A 106 -20.75 -13.49 -7.43
N ALA A 107 -20.92 -14.81 -7.53
CA ALA A 107 -19.80 -15.75 -7.62
C ALA A 107 -19.08 -15.65 -8.98
N ALA A 108 -19.77 -15.33 -10.06
CA ALA A 108 -19.23 -15.21 -11.41
C ALA A 108 -18.46 -13.88 -11.65
N LEU A 109 -18.87 -12.78 -10.99
CA LEU A 109 -18.25 -11.45 -11.18
C LEU A 109 -16.73 -11.44 -11.08
N PRO A 110 -16.08 -12.04 -10.05
CA PRO A 110 -14.63 -12.05 -9.95
C PRO A 110 -13.94 -12.98 -10.96
N LEU A 111 -14.67 -13.91 -11.58
CA LEU A 111 -14.13 -14.87 -12.54
C LEU A 111 -14.10 -14.34 -13.97
N GLY A 112 -14.78 -13.23 -14.22
CA GLY A 112 -14.76 -12.53 -15.52
C GLY A 112 -15.92 -12.86 -16.46
N ALA A 113 -15.84 -12.29 -17.67
CA ALA A 113 -16.95 -12.28 -18.62
C ALA A 113 -17.47 -13.67 -19.03
N ALA A 114 -16.58 -14.66 -19.13
CA ALA A 114 -16.96 -16.03 -19.49
C ALA A 114 -17.91 -16.65 -18.44
N ALA A 115 -17.56 -16.54 -17.16
CA ALA A 115 -18.37 -17.05 -16.06
C ALA A 115 -19.71 -16.29 -15.93
N ILE A 116 -19.72 -14.99 -16.20
CA ILE A 116 -20.95 -14.17 -16.19
C ILE A 116 -21.90 -14.60 -17.28
N ALA A 117 -21.40 -14.97 -18.45
CA ALA A 117 -22.23 -15.43 -19.59
C ALA A 117 -22.96 -16.76 -19.32
N GLU A 118 -22.46 -17.57 -18.40
CA GLU A 118 -23.09 -18.86 -18.01
C GLU A 118 -24.24 -18.68 -17.01
N VAL A 119 -24.41 -17.49 -16.41
CA VAL A 119 -25.47 -17.24 -15.43
C VAL A 119 -26.80 -16.99 -16.13
N PRO A 120 -27.83 -17.84 -15.91
CA PRO A 120 -29.12 -17.70 -16.57
C PRO A 120 -29.83 -16.40 -16.16
N GLY A 121 -30.53 -15.78 -17.12
CA GLY A 121 -31.33 -14.58 -16.85
C GLY A 121 -30.54 -13.31 -16.61
N THR A 122 -29.26 -13.30 -16.97
CA THR A 122 -28.42 -12.10 -16.88
C THR A 122 -28.84 -11.10 -17.97
N THR A 123 -29.49 -10.00 -17.56
CA THR A 123 -29.79 -8.86 -18.42
C THR A 123 -28.67 -7.80 -18.32
N ALA A 124 -28.55 -6.96 -19.34
CA ALA A 124 -27.57 -5.87 -19.32
C ALA A 124 -27.79 -4.92 -18.14
N GLU A 125 -29.05 -4.70 -17.75
CA GLU A 125 -29.40 -3.84 -16.61
C GLU A 125 -29.00 -4.49 -15.28
N ALA A 126 -29.30 -5.78 -15.08
CA ALA A 126 -28.91 -6.51 -13.87
C ALA A 126 -27.41 -6.62 -13.73
N LEU A 127 -26.69 -6.89 -14.84
CA LEU A 127 -25.22 -6.89 -14.84
C LEU A 127 -24.64 -5.52 -14.50
N GLY A 128 -25.20 -4.45 -15.07
CA GLY A 128 -24.78 -3.07 -14.77
C GLY A 128 -24.96 -2.72 -13.30
N ALA A 129 -26.12 -3.03 -12.73
CA ALA A 129 -26.43 -2.80 -11.33
C ALA A 129 -25.53 -3.64 -10.39
N ALA A 130 -25.33 -4.92 -10.69
CA ALA A 130 -24.48 -5.83 -9.91
C ALA A 130 -23.01 -5.42 -9.97
N SER A 131 -22.49 -5.07 -11.15
CA SER A 131 -21.09 -4.64 -11.30
C SER A 131 -20.82 -3.33 -10.56
N LEU A 132 -21.74 -2.37 -10.61
CA LEU A 132 -21.62 -1.13 -9.86
C LEU A 132 -21.65 -1.37 -8.35
N ALA A 133 -22.54 -2.23 -7.86
CA ALA A 133 -22.60 -2.61 -6.44
C ALA A 133 -21.29 -3.32 -6.00
N PHE A 134 -20.72 -4.15 -6.86
CA PHE A 134 -19.44 -4.82 -6.63
C PHE A 134 -18.28 -3.82 -6.55
N GLN A 135 -18.23 -2.84 -7.45
CA GLN A 135 -17.24 -1.75 -7.39
C GLN A 135 -17.36 -0.92 -6.09
N TRP A 136 -18.57 -0.62 -5.66
CA TRP A 136 -18.81 0.07 -4.39
C TRP A 136 -18.39 -0.76 -3.18
N SER A 137 -18.50 -2.09 -3.24
CA SER A 137 -18.00 -2.95 -2.16
C SER A 137 -16.48 -2.87 -2.03
N TYR A 138 -15.75 -2.82 -3.15
CA TYR A 138 -14.31 -2.59 -3.15
C TYR A 138 -13.92 -1.19 -2.67
N ALA A 139 -14.62 -0.17 -3.15
CA ALA A 139 -14.38 1.21 -2.70
C ALA A 139 -14.54 1.36 -1.18
N HIS A 140 -15.57 0.72 -0.62
CA HIS A 140 -15.76 0.70 0.82
C HIS A 140 -14.65 -0.05 1.55
N ALA A 141 -14.25 -1.21 1.07
CA ALA A 141 -13.17 -2.00 1.65
C ALA A 141 -11.82 -1.25 1.62
N LEU A 142 -11.49 -0.61 0.50
CA LEU A 142 -10.31 0.24 0.37
C LEU A 142 -10.33 1.42 1.34
N LYS A 143 -11.50 2.03 1.57
CA LYS A 143 -11.66 3.07 2.58
C LYS A 143 -11.31 2.57 3.98
N VAL A 144 -11.77 1.37 4.35
CA VAL A 144 -11.45 0.76 5.66
C VAL A 144 -9.96 0.48 5.77
N VAL A 145 -9.33 -0.05 4.71
CA VAL A 145 -7.87 -0.28 4.66
C VAL A 145 -7.10 1.03 4.80
N ALA A 146 -7.49 2.08 4.08
CA ALA A 146 -6.85 3.39 4.16
C ALA A 146 -6.96 4.00 5.58
N LEU A 147 -8.09 3.87 6.23
CA LEU A 147 -8.27 4.30 7.62
C LEU A 147 -7.44 3.46 8.61
N SER A 148 -7.36 2.15 8.38
CA SER A 148 -6.50 1.27 9.19
C SER A 148 -5.01 1.59 9.03
N SER A 149 -4.59 2.00 7.82
CA SER A 149 -3.20 2.38 7.56
C SER A 149 -2.78 3.66 8.30
N LEU A 150 -3.72 4.54 8.62
CA LEU A 150 -3.47 5.73 9.45
C LEU A 150 -2.91 5.38 10.82
N SER A 151 -3.41 4.31 11.45
CA SER A 151 -2.94 3.87 12.78
C SER A 151 -1.44 3.56 12.74
N PHE A 152 -1.01 2.80 11.74
CA PHE A 152 0.41 2.48 11.55
C PHE A 152 1.24 3.71 11.16
N GLY A 153 0.68 4.59 10.34
CA GLY A 153 1.32 5.84 9.95
C GLY A 153 1.56 6.77 11.14
N ILE A 154 0.59 6.89 12.04
CA ILE A 154 0.72 7.69 13.27
C ILE A 154 1.80 7.10 14.20
N VAL A 155 1.81 5.77 14.39
CA VAL A 155 2.86 5.11 15.17
C VAL A 155 4.24 5.37 14.56
N GLY A 156 4.37 5.25 13.23
CA GLY A 156 5.62 5.57 12.54
C GLY A 156 6.07 7.02 12.75
N LEU A 157 5.15 7.98 12.67
CA LEU A 157 5.46 9.39 12.95
C LEU A 157 5.89 9.62 14.40
N LEU A 158 5.27 8.95 15.37
CA LEU A 158 5.68 9.05 16.76
C LEU A 158 7.10 8.47 16.97
N CYS A 159 7.43 7.36 16.30
CA CYS A 159 8.77 6.78 16.39
C CYS A 159 9.87 7.71 15.88
N ILE A 160 9.58 8.58 14.90
CA ILE A 160 10.56 9.54 14.37
C ILE A 160 11.04 10.51 15.48
N PHE A 161 10.18 10.90 16.40
CA PHE A 161 10.57 11.79 17.51
C PHE A 161 11.55 11.15 18.51
N TYR A 162 11.68 9.82 18.47
CA TYR A 162 12.65 9.09 19.30
C TYR A 162 13.97 8.80 18.57
N CYS A 163 14.06 9.14 17.28
CA CYS A 163 15.29 8.98 16.52
C CYS A 163 16.30 10.06 16.93
N GLU A 164 17.57 9.66 17.05
CA GLU A 164 18.69 10.58 17.32
C GLU A 164 18.91 11.51 16.12
N ASP A 165 19.29 12.76 16.39
CA ASP A 165 19.74 13.68 15.35
C ASP A 165 21.11 13.23 14.82
N LEU A 166 21.18 12.89 13.55
CA LEU A 166 22.40 12.44 12.89
C LEU A 166 23.18 13.58 12.23
N THR A 167 22.68 14.81 12.26
CA THR A 167 23.36 15.97 11.68
C THR A 167 24.81 16.12 12.15
N PRO A 168 25.15 15.92 13.46
CA PRO A 168 26.52 15.98 13.91
C PRO A 168 27.45 14.87 13.39
N LYS A 169 26.85 13.75 12.91
CA LYS A 169 27.59 12.61 12.35
C LYS A 169 27.82 12.73 10.83
N MET A 170 27.15 13.68 10.19
CA MET A 170 27.33 13.97 8.77
C MET A 170 28.55 14.88 8.60
N THR A 171 29.70 14.28 8.34
CA THR A 171 30.97 14.99 8.13
C THR A 171 31.48 14.76 6.71
N ASP A 172 32.26 15.71 6.18
CA ASP A 172 32.94 15.55 4.88
C ASP A 172 34.20 14.68 4.97
N LYS A 173 34.49 14.10 6.16
CA LYS A 173 35.66 13.26 6.37
C LYS A 173 35.47 11.91 5.68
N VAL A 174 36.39 11.54 4.81
CA VAL A 174 36.48 10.22 4.20
C VAL A 174 37.21 9.28 5.17
N GLU A 175 36.53 8.28 5.69
CA GLU A 175 37.09 7.36 6.68
C GLU A 175 38.04 6.30 6.08
N VAL A 176 37.78 5.89 4.82
CA VAL A 176 38.59 4.88 4.14
C VAL A 176 38.87 5.33 2.70
N PHE A 177 40.15 5.41 2.35
CA PHE A 177 40.60 5.61 0.99
C PHE A 177 40.91 4.28 0.32
N LEU A 178 40.67 4.17 -0.96
CA LEU A 178 41.12 3.03 -1.77
C LEU A 178 42.67 3.08 -1.86
N GLU A 179 43.34 1.92 -1.75
CA GLU A 179 44.80 1.82 -1.74
C GLU A 179 45.52 2.51 -2.92
N ASN A 180 44.84 2.72 -4.03
CA ASN A 180 45.34 3.40 -5.23
C ASN A 180 44.70 4.76 -5.48
N ASP A 181 44.18 5.43 -4.48
CA ASP A 181 43.62 6.77 -4.64
C ASP A 181 44.75 7.79 -4.83
N VAL A 182 44.93 8.25 -6.06
CA VAL A 182 45.95 9.25 -6.45
C VAL A 182 45.74 10.60 -5.76
N TYR A 183 44.55 10.84 -5.22
CA TYR A 183 44.18 12.09 -4.55
C TYR A 183 44.14 11.99 -3.02
N ALA A 184 44.49 10.84 -2.44
CA ALA A 184 44.48 10.64 -1.00
C ALA A 184 45.31 11.69 -0.26
N ASP A 185 46.51 12.04 -0.77
CA ASP A 185 47.41 13.02 -0.21
C ASP A 185 46.92 14.46 -0.32
N LYS A 186 45.90 14.73 -1.14
CA LYS A 186 45.33 16.08 -1.35
C LYS A 186 44.06 16.30 -0.55
N ASN A 187 43.60 15.30 0.16
CA ASN A 187 42.39 15.41 0.94
C ASN A 187 42.69 16.06 2.31
N GLU A 188 42.14 17.25 2.53
CA GLU A 188 42.31 18.00 3.76
C GLU A 188 41.68 17.37 5.03
N PHE A 189 40.91 16.28 4.83
CA PHE A 189 40.18 15.56 5.88
C PHE A 189 40.92 14.30 6.39
N HIS A 190 42.20 14.20 6.13
CA HIS A 190 43.09 13.15 6.66
C HIS A 190 43.34 13.33 8.14
#